data_c03910cf91c15bf2a79b8becb1954535
#
_entry.id   c03910cf91c15bf2a79b8becb1954535
#
_cell.length_a   1.000
_cell.length_b   1.000
_cell.length_c   1.000
_cell.angle_alpha   90.00
_cell.angle_beta   90.00
_cell.angle_gamma   90.00
#
_symmetry.space_group_name_H-M   'P 1'
#
loop_
_entity.id
_entity.type
_entity.pdbx_description
1 polymer ?
#
loop_
_entity_poly.entity_id
_entity_poly.type
_entity_poly.pdbx_seq_one_letter_code
_entity_poly.pdbx_strand_id
1 'polypeptide(L)'
;MGLSFFSSLETLICDMKSLCESLKNSFENGEFDDLIKEQKIQDQNKQRYVDFINKLSPKTRRETFIKIKRKYENPKYIDSEYNKGIFPRTELYYPILLYAEQYGEKLSSTEFCCTEKYLIDGNWVIERFDGQGTIIELYMIVKFNLSLWKPDDRVFTRNGLQVRIVCTNYKGETGHSVIGLIQNEETGKEIVQEYMDDGSLMSNGLESDLDLFTEVTPRYLPDDIIVSEKTGYLVLVGESEDPRIVESKIAINPKDLSEIIEDSFSPSDFRPAEKQDYDDFDYYLALLGLKWDAQEGRLKQITPELDFTPTKTGWKVTYHGRTKELTDKEYKELYEKS
;
A
#
# COMPACT_ATOMS: atom_id res chain seq x y z
N MET A 1 -20.09 22.60 53.25
CA MET A 1 -19.22 22.30 52.06
C MET A 1 -19.71 22.94 50.77
N GLY A 2 -20.96 23.39 50.61
CA GLY A 2 -21.47 23.96 49.35
C GLY A 2 -20.95 25.36 48.96
N LEU A 3 -20.65 26.24 49.93
CA LEU A 3 -20.29 27.61 49.63
C LEU A 3 -18.88 27.78 49.04
N SER A 4 -17.93 26.88 49.33
CA SER A 4 -16.56 26.90 48.79
C SER A 4 -16.52 26.51 47.29
N PHE A 5 -17.39 25.62 46.84
CA PHE A 5 -17.47 25.19 45.43
C PHE A 5 -18.00 26.29 44.53
N PHE A 6 -19.04 26.99 44.93
CA PHE A 6 -19.64 28.11 44.17
C PHE A 6 -18.66 29.29 44.03
N SER A 7 -17.90 29.63 45.09
CA SER A 7 -16.89 30.67 45.06
C SER A 7 -15.75 30.33 44.09
N SER A 8 -15.31 29.05 44.05
CA SER A 8 -14.29 28.60 43.10
C SER A 8 -14.79 28.61 41.66
N LEU A 9 -16.09 28.30 41.42
CA LEU A 9 -16.68 28.35 40.09
C LEU A 9 -16.84 29.78 39.59
N GLU A 10 -17.24 30.73 40.45
CA GLU A 10 -17.34 32.14 40.11
C GLU A 10 -15.97 32.71 39.77
N THR A 11 -14.92 32.36 40.49
CA THR A 11 -13.53 32.77 40.18
C THR A 11 -13.11 32.24 38.83
N LEU A 12 -13.36 30.96 38.53
CA LEU A 12 -13.02 30.33 37.24
C LEU A 12 -13.75 31.03 36.07
N ILE A 13 -15.02 31.36 36.26
CA ILE A 13 -15.82 32.08 35.23
C ILE A 13 -15.26 33.49 34.99
N CYS A 14 -14.85 34.20 36.06
CA CYS A 14 -14.21 35.51 35.94
C CYS A 14 -12.86 35.43 35.22
N ASP A 15 -12.04 34.43 35.53
CA ASP A 15 -10.74 34.22 34.90
C ASP A 15 -10.92 33.87 33.40
N MET A 16 -11.89 33.03 33.07
CA MET A 16 -12.23 32.73 31.67
C MET A 16 -12.71 33.96 30.90
N LYS A 17 -13.55 34.80 31.51
CA LYS A 17 -13.99 36.05 30.86
C LYS A 17 -12.83 37.01 30.63
N SER A 18 -11.97 37.20 31.62
CA SER A 18 -10.76 38.03 31.49
C SER A 18 -9.82 37.51 30.39
N LEU A 19 -9.64 36.19 30.32
CA LEU A 19 -8.85 35.56 29.24
C LEU A 19 -9.48 35.78 27.87
N CYS A 20 -10.79 35.63 27.74
CA CYS A 20 -11.51 35.89 26.47
C CYS A 20 -11.40 37.35 26.03
N GLU A 21 -11.52 38.30 26.96
CA GLU A 21 -11.32 39.73 26.68
C GLU A 21 -9.87 40.05 26.29
N SER A 22 -8.88 39.47 26.96
CA SER A 22 -7.48 39.62 26.58
C SER A 22 -7.20 39.07 25.18
N LEU A 23 -7.66 37.85 24.86
CA LEU A 23 -7.52 37.26 23.54
C LEU A 23 -8.21 38.11 22.45
N LYS A 24 -9.42 38.62 22.73
CA LYS A 24 -10.13 39.50 21.84
C LYS A 24 -9.34 40.79 21.53
N ASN A 25 -8.80 41.41 22.56
CA ASN A 25 -7.97 42.62 22.42
C ASN A 25 -6.70 42.33 21.61
N SER A 26 -6.03 41.22 21.86
CA SER A 26 -4.83 40.81 21.09
C SER A 26 -5.19 40.56 19.61
N PHE A 27 -6.37 40.03 19.37
CA PHE A 27 -6.88 39.82 18.01
C PHE A 27 -7.19 41.13 17.30
N GLU A 28 -7.87 42.05 17.99
CA GLU A 28 -8.21 43.39 17.48
C GLU A 28 -6.99 44.29 17.26
N ASN A 29 -5.91 44.07 18.04
CA ASN A 29 -4.65 44.78 17.90
C ASN A 29 -3.71 44.19 16.84
N GLY A 30 -4.11 43.11 16.16
CA GLY A 30 -3.34 42.49 15.08
C GLY A 30 -2.12 41.68 15.56
N GLU A 31 -2.03 41.34 16.87
CA GLU A 31 -0.91 40.57 17.40
C GLU A 31 -0.81 39.17 16.77
N PHE A 32 -1.89 38.64 16.19
CA PHE A 32 -1.95 37.35 15.51
C PHE A 32 -1.90 37.45 13.98
N ASP A 33 -1.78 38.64 13.41
CA ASP A 33 -1.88 38.84 11.96
C ASP A 33 -0.83 38.06 11.18
N ASP A 34 0.39 37.97 11.69
CA ASP A 34 1.46 37.21 11.05
C ASP A 34 1.21 35.70 11.15
N LEU A 35 0.75 35.19 12.28
CA LEU A 35 0.35 33.79 12.45
C LEU A 35 -0.81 33.41 11.54
N ILE A 36 -1.80 34.32 11.39
CA ILE A 36 -2.94 34.12 10.48
C ILE A 36 -2.46 34.08 9.03
N LYS A 37 -1.51 34.94 8.64
CA LYS A 37 -0.92 34.92 7.30
C LYS A 37 -0.15 33.63 7.04
N GLU A 38 0.68 33.21 7.99
CA GLU A 38 1.43 31.95 7.88
C GLU A 38 0.48 30.74 7.76
N GLN A 39 -0.57 30.69 8.59
CA GLN A 39 -1.59 29.66 8.52
C GLN A 39 -2.29 29.63 7.16
N LYS A 40 -2.68 30.78 6.62
CA LYS A 40 -3.30 30.87 5.28
C LYS A 40 -2.37 30.39 4.18
N ILE A 41 -1.08 30.68 4.26
CA ILE A 41 -0.09 30.19 3.28
C ILE A 41 0.05 28.68 3.39
N GLN A 42 0.10 28.13 4.61
CA GLN A 42 0.13 26.69 4.82
C GLN A 42 -1.11 26.00 4.26
N ASP A 43 -2.31 26.54 4.54
CA ASP A 43 -3.57 25.97 4.05
C ASP A 43 -3.67 26.02 2.51
N GLN A 44 -3.18 27.10 1.88
CA GLN A 44 -3.09 27.18 0.42
C GLN A 44 -2.11 26.15 -0.16
N ASN A 45 -0.98 25.93 0.49
CA ASN A 45 -0.01 24.91 0.06
C ASN A 45 -0.58 23.50 0.21
N LYS A 46 -1.30 23.24 1.31
CA LYS A 46 -2.01 21.99 1.55
C LYS A 46 -3.04 21.73 0.45
N GLN A 47 -3.88 22.72 0.14
CA GLN A 47 -4.90 22.60 -0.91
C GLN A 47 -4.27 22.34 -2.30
N ARG A 48 -3.21 23.07 -2.66
CA ARG A 48 -2.47 22.82 -3.92
C ARG A 48 -1.95 21.38 -4.02
N TYR A 49 -1.51 20.81 -2.89
CA TYR A 49 -1.04 19.44 -2.85
C TYR A 49 -2.16 18.43 -3.08
N VAL A 50 -3.32 18.63 -2.43
CA VAL A 50 -4.51 17.81 -2.63
C VAL A 50 -4.99 17.89 -4.08
N ASP A 51 -5.05 19.10 -4.64
CA ASP A 51 -5.44 19.32 -6.03
C ASP A 51 -4.49 18.62 -7.02
N PHE A 52 -3.19 18.58 -6.69
CA PHE A 52 -2.20 17.85 -7.48
C PHE A 52 -2.47 16.34 -7.42
N ILE A 53 -2.64 15.78 -6.23
CA ILE A 53 -2.91 14.35 -6.03
C ILE A 53 -4.21 13.93 -6.73
N ASN A 54 -5.25 14.76 -6.68
CA ASN A 54 -6.53 14.47 -7.33
C ASN A 54 -6.43 14.37 -8.85
N LYS A 55 -5.45 15.04 -9.47
CA LYS A 55 -5.21 14.98 -10.92
C LYS A 55 -4.47 13.73 -11.36
N LEU A 56 -3.86 13.00 -10.42
CA LEU A 56 -3.19 11.75 -10.72
C LEU A 56 -4.21 10.66 -11.06
N SER A 57 -3.80 9.70 -11.89
CA SER A 57 -4.60 8.49 -12.08
C SER A 57 -4.76 7.75 -10.75
N PRO A 58 -5.83 6.96 -10.55
CA PRO A 58 -6.00 6.15 -9.34
C PRO A 58 -4.75 5.31 -9.00
N LYS A 59 -4.15 4.66 -10.01
CA LYS A 59 -2.91 3.90 -9.86
C LYS A 59 -1.76 4.77 -9.32
N THR A 60 -1.42 5.86 -10.02
CA THR A 60 -0.30 6.74 -9.65
C THR A 60 -0.51 7.36 -8.27
N ARG A 61 -1.76 7.65 -7.91
CA ARG A 61 -2.14 8.18 -6.61
C ARG A 61 -1.84 7.18 -5.50
N ARG A 62 -2.28 5.94 -5.64
CA ARG A 62 -2.02 4.87 -4.67
C ARG A 62 -0.53 4.61 -4.49
N GLU A 63 0.22 4.50 -5.59
CA GLU A 63 1.68 4.37 -5.56
C GLU A 63 2.35 5.53 -4.82
N THR A 64 1.87 6.76 -5.05
CA THR A 64 2.36 7.95 -4.35
C THR A 64 2.13 7.85 -2.85
N PHE A 65 0.94 7.43 -2.42
CA PHE A 65 0.62 7.24 -1.00
C PHE A 65 1.50 6.19 -0.35
N ILE A 66 1.71 5.06 -1.01
CA ILE A 66 2.55 3.99 -0.48
C ILE A 66 4.03 4.43 -0.42
N LYS A 67 4.52 5.17 -1.43
CA LYS A 67 5.87 5.74 -1.39
C LYS A 67 6.04 6.73 -0.23
N ILE A 68 5.03 7.56 0.03
CA ILE A 68 5.00 8.46 1.19
C ILE A 68 5.05 7.62 2.48
N LYS A 69 4.16 6.65 2.65
CA LYS A 69 4.09 5.77 3.82
C LYS A 69 5.44 5.08 4.07
N ARG A 70 5.99 4.40 3.08
CA ARG A 70 7.29 3.69 3.16
C ARG A 70 8.46 4.63 3.53
N LYS A 71 8.48 5.84 2.95
CA LYS A 71 9.51 6.83 3.27
C LYS A 71 9.49 7.19 4.76
N TYR A 72 8.29 7.39 5.32
CA TYR A 72 8.13 7.83 6.70
C TYR A 72 8.18 6.72 7.74
N GLU A 73 7.97 5.48 7.33
CA GLU A 73 8.18 4.30 8.15
C GLU A 73 9.65 3.84 8.20
N ASN A 74 10.51 4.40 7.35
CA ASN A 74 11.94 4.08 7.37
C ASN A 74 12.58 4.58 8.66
N PRO A 75 13.21 3.70 9.48
CA PRO A 75 13.85 4.08 10.75
C PRO A 75 14.86 5.20 10.62
N LYS A 76 15.61 5.25 9.51
CA LYS A 76 16.60 6.33 9.25
C LYS A 76 15.95 7.70 9.14
N TYR A 77 14.71 7.77 8.64
CA TYR A 77 13.98 9.01 8.53
C TYR A 77 13.36 9.41 9.87
N ILE A 78 12.78 8.43 10.57
CA ILE A 78 12.18 8.62 11.90
C ILE A 78 13.24 9.11 12.89
N ASP A 79 14.42 8.50 12.92
CA ASP A 79 15.49 8.88 13.84
C ASP A 79 16.09 10.26 13.56
N SER A 80 16.17 10.69 12.30
CA SER A 80 16.79 11.97 11.94
C SER A 80 15.91 13.19 12.22
N GLU A 81 14.59 13.04 12.04
CA GLU A 81 13.62 14.14 12.17
C GLU A 81 12.87 14.13 13.50
N TYR A 82 12.58 12.94 14.03
CA TYR A 82 11.86 12.75 15.30
C TYR A 82 12.67 13.21 16.51
N ASN A 83 13.99 12.95 16.53
CA ASN A 83 14.89 13.41 17.59
C ASN A 83 15.14 14.92 17.57
N LYS A 84 14.75 15.63 16.50
CA LYS A 84 14.86 17.08 16.41
C LYS A 84 13.60 17.80 16.92
N GLY A 85 12.54 17.08 17.26
CA GLY A 85 11.29 17.68 17.76
C GLY A 85 10.55 18.58 16.74
N ILE A 86 10.89 18.48 15.46
CA ILE A 86 10.51 19.49 14.46
C ILE A 86 9.16 19.17 13.80
N PHE A 87 8.73 17.89 13.73
CA PHE A 87 7.43 17.56 13.12
C PHE A 87 6.66 16.49 13.92
N PRO A 88 5.41 16.75 14.29
CA PRO A 88 4.51 15.69 14.75
C PRO A 88 4.27 14.70 13.60
N ARG A 89 4.16 13.38 13.90
CA ARG A 89 3.86 12.32 12.91
C ARG A 89 2.66 12.66 12.01
N THR A 90 1.72 13.45 12.50
CA THR A 90 0.56 13.96 11.78
C THR A 90 0.89 14.69 10.47
N GLU A 91 1.97 15.49 10.44
CA GLU A 91 2.32 16.28 9.25
C GLU A 91 2.86 15.41 8.10
N LEU A 92 3.46 14.27 8.44
CA LEU A 92 4.06 13.36 7.47
C LEU A 92 3.01 12.64 6.62
N TYR A 93 1.86 12.30 7.22
CA TYR A 93 0.73 11.66 6.54
C TYR A 93 -0.32 12.64 6.07
N TYR A 94 -0.11 13.93 6.32
CA TYR A 94 -1.07 14.98 6.06
C TYR A 94 -1.64 14.97 4.62
N PRO A 95 -0.82 14.80 3.57
CA PRO A 95 -1.35 14.76 2.21
C PRO A 95 -2.31 13.59 1.96
N ILE A 96 -2.02 12.43 2.55
CA ILE A 96 -2.87 11.23 2.42
C ILE A 96 -4.20 11.48 3.13
N LEU A 97 -4.15 12.01 4.35
CA LEU A 97 -5.33 12.30 5.16
C LEU A 97 -6.24 13.34 4.50
N LEU A 98 -5.69 14.47 4.08
CA LEU A 98 -6.47 15.50 3.42
C LEU A 98 -7.16 15.00 2.16
N TYR A 99 -6.46 14.18 1.37
CA TYR A 99 -7.06 13.57 0.20
C TYR A 99 -8.22 12.66 0.60
N ALA A 100 -8.02 11.79 1.60
CA ALA A 100 -9.04 10.87 2.09
C ALA A 100 -10.26 11.62 2.65
N GLU A 101 -10.06 12.69 3.42
CA GLU A 101 -11.13 13.51 3.96
C GLU A 101 -11.96 14.23 2.89
N GLN A 102 -11.32 14.67 1.79
CA GLN A 102 -12.01 15.43 0.72
C GLN A 102 -12.65 14.53 -0.33
N TYR A 103 -12.05 13.40 -0.67
CA TYR A 103 -12.43 12.58 -1.82
C TYR A 103 -12.75 11.13 -1.48
N GLY A 104 -12.45 10.68 -0.27
CA GLY A 104 -12.74 9.32 0.18
C GLY A 104 -14.18 9.19 0.66
N GLU A 105 -14.75 8.00 0.47
CA GLU A 105 -15.99 7.62 1.09
C GLU A 105 -15.73 7.19 2.54
N LYS A 106 -16.32 7.88 3.50
CA LYS A 106 -16.16 7.54 4.92
C LYS A 106 -16.94 6.26 5.25
N LEU A 107 -16.23 5.17 5.56
CA LEU A 107 -16.83 3.88 5.85
C LEU A 107 -17.27 3.75 7.31
N SER A 108 -16.45 4.20 8.23
CA SER A 108 -16.76 4.13 9.67
C SER A 108 -15.98 5.17 10.46
N SER A 109 -16.55 5.63 11.56
CA SER A 109 -15.81 6.29 12.64
C SER A 109 -16.23 5.64 13.95
N THR A 110 -15.26 5.22 14.76
CA THR A 110 -15.53 4.75 16.10
C THR A 110 -15.16 5.86 17.08
N GLU A 111 -16.15 6.42 17.75
CA GLU A 111 -15.94 7.52 18.70
C GLU A 111 -15.00 7.14 19.86
N PHE A 112 -14.98 5.87 20.25
CA PHE A 112 -14.16 5.38 21.37
C PHE A 112 -12.72 5.05 21.00
N CYS A 113 -12.43 4.70 19.76
CA CYS A 113 -11.09 4.27 19.32
C CYS A 113 -10.39 5.30 18.45
N CYS A 114 -10.98 6.47 18.22
CA CYS A 114 -10.45 7.53 17.35
C CYS A 114 -9.98 6.99 15.99
N THR A 115 -10.71 6.01 15.45
CA THR A 115 -10.38 5.36 14.17
C THR A 115 -11.32 5.85 13.09
N GLU A 116 -10.78 6.33 12.00
CA GLU A 116 -11.55 6.72 10.81
C GLU A 116 -11.07 5.92 9.60
N LYS A 117 -12.02 5.43 8.80
CA LYS A 117 -11.75 4.68 7.58
C LYS A 117 -12.33 5.39 6.37
N TYR A 118 -11.54 5.50 5.32
CA TYR A 118 -11.93 6.12 4.06
C TYR A 118 -11.62 5.17 2.91
N LEU A 119 -12.64 4.84 2.11
CA LEU A 119 -12.50 4.11 0.86
C LEU A 119 -12.12 5.09 -0.25
N ILE A 120 -11.06 4.76 -0.98
CA ILE A 120 -10.58 5.52 -2.13
C ILE A 120 -10.43 4.61 -3.35
N ASP A 121 -10.69 5.16 -4.53
CA ASP A 121 -10.48 4.46 -5.81
C ASP A 121 -11.14 3.07 -5.88
N GLY A 122 -12.25 2.89 -5.15
CA GLY A 122 -13.12 1.71 -5.21
C GLY A 122 -12.75 0.55 -4.31
N ASN A 123 -11.50 0.34 -3.98
CA ASN A 123 -11.08 -0.82 -3.18
C ASN A 123 -9.87 -0.57 -2.25
N TRP A 124 -9.34 0.63 -2.20
CA TRP A 124 -8.27 0.98 -1.26
C TRP A 124 -8.83 1.70 -0.05
N VAL A 125 -8.37 1.32 1.13
CA VAL A 125 -8.76 1.91 2.40
C VAL A 125 -7.58 2.61 3.04
N ILE A 126 -7.84 3.84 3.46
CA ILE A 126 -6.97 4.58 4.37
C ILE A 126 -7.63 4.52 5.75
N GLU A 127 -6.93 3.94 6.70
CA GLU A 127 -7.37 3.87 8.09
C GLU A 127 -6.48 4.77 8.96
N ARG A 128 -7.10 5.71 9.68
CA ARG A 128 -6.44 6.66 10.56
C ARG A 128 -6.69 6.28 12.01
N PHE A 129 -5.63 6.24 12.82
CA PHE A 129 -5.67 6.01 14.26
C PHE A 129 -5.15 7.24 15.00
N ASP A 130 -5.93 7.82 15.90
CA ASP A 130 -5.62 9.10 16.57
C ASP A 130 -5.32 8.97 18.07
N GLY A 131 -5.12 7.77 18.62
CA GLY A 131 -5.03 7.55 20.07
C GLY A 131 -3.77 8.11 20.76
N GLN A 132 -2.59 7.95 20.17
CA GLN A 132 -1.31 8.46 20.72
C GLN A 132 -0.34 8.97 19.65
N GLY A 133 -0.85 9.49 18.57
CA GLY A 133 -0.14 9.91 17.38
C GLY A 133 -0.79 9.28 16.16
N THR A 134 -0.86 10.04 15.07
CA THR A 134 -1.54 9.57 13.86
C THR A 134 -0.74 8.43 13.24
N ILE A 135 -1.33 7.25 13.23
CA ILE A 135 -0.87 6.10 12.45
C ILE A 135 -1.81 5.99 11.27
N ILE A 136 -1.28 5.70 10.09
CA ILE A 136 -2.06 5.44 8.89
C ILE A 136 -1.76 4.02 8.44
N GLU A 137 -2.83 3.24 8.30
CA GLU A 137 -2.79 1.98 7.59
C GLU A 137 -3.37 2.17 6.18
N LEU A 138 -2.77 1.52 5.21
CA LEU A 138 -3.18 1.53 3.82
C LEU A 138 -3.27 0.08 3.34
N TYR A 139 -4.47 -0.36 3.00
CA TYR A 139 -4.72 -1.72 2.57
C TYR A 139 -5.78 -1.78 1.47
N MET A 140 -5.90 -2.92 0.83
CA MET A 140 -6.96 -3.19 -0.15
C MET A 140 -8.06 -4.03 0.47
N ILE A 141 -9.28 -3.80 0.01
CA ILE A 141 -10.41 -4.70 0.21
C ILE A 141 -10.55 -5.54 -1.06
N VAL A 142 -10.37 -6.84 -0.94
CA VAL A 142 -10.51 -7.79 -2.03
C VAL A 142 -11.59 -8.81 -1.72
N LYS A 143 -12.22 -9.38 -2.74
CA LYS A 143 -13.17 -10.47 -2.56
C LYS A 143 -12.48 -11.65 -1.87
N PHE A 144 -13.18 -12.30 -0.94
CA PHE A 144 -12.66 -13.49 -0.28
C PHE A 144 -12.36 -14.59 -1.32
N ASN A 145 -11.26 -15.31 -1.08
CA ASN A 145 -10.87 -16.47 -1.87
C ASN A 145 -10.26 -17.51 -0.94
N LEU A 146 -10.90 -18.64 -0.81
CA LEU A 146 -10.48 -19.71 0.10
C LEU A 146 -9.06 -20.22 -0.20
N SER A 147 -8.66 -20.29 -1.47
CA SER A 147 -7.33 -20.78 -1.85
C SER A 147 -6.20 -19.85 -1.42
N LEU A 148 -6.50 -18.59 -1.19
CA LEU A 148 -5.53 -17.54 -0.81
C LEU A 148 -5.70 -17.10 0.65
N TRP A 149 -6.80 -17.49 1.30
CA TRP A 149 -7.10 -17.11 2.67
C TRP A 149 -6.12 -17.74 3.68
N LYS A 150 -5.80 -16.98 4.70
CA LYS A 150 -5.00 -17.41 5.86
C LYS A 150 -5.76 -17.17 7.15
N PRO A 151 -5.51 -17.98 8.23
CA PRO A 151 -6.22 -17.84 9.49
C PRO A 151 -6.12 -16.46 10.16
N ASP A 152 -5.07 -15.70 9.86
CA ASP A 152 -4.83 -14.37 10.43
C ASP A 152 -5.44 -13.24 9.56
N ASP A 153 -6.02 -13.56 8.40
CA ASP A 153 -6.64 -12.57 7.54
C ASP A 153 -7.92 -12.04 8.20
N ARG A 154 -8.10 -10.73 8.17
CA ARG A 154 -9.34 -10.09 8.63
C ARG A 154 -10.41 -10.23 7.56
N VAL A 155 -11.49 -10.91 7.89
CA VAL A 155 -12.63 -11.17 7.01
C VAL A 155 -13.86 -10.41 7.50
N PHE A 156 -14.60 -9.84 6.57
CA PHE A 156 -15.83 -9.11 6.85
C PHE A 156 -16.83 -9.26 5.69
N THR A 157 -18.09 -8.96 5.94
CA THR A 157 -19.12 -8.94 4.91
C THR A 157 -19.06 -7.64 4.10
N ARG A 158 -19.69 -7.60 2.92
CA ARG A 158 -19.81 -6.38 2.11
C ARG A 158 -20.34 -5.18 2.91
N ASN A 159 -21.29 -5.39 3.81
CA ASN A 159 -21.81 -4.35 4.68
C ASN A 159 -20.97 -4.08 5.94
N GLY A 160 -19.77 -4.64 6.02
CA GLY A 160 -18.76 -4.31 7.04
C GLY A 160 -18.83 -5.12 8.34
N LEU A 161 -19.70 -6.11 8.44
CA LEU A 161 -19.76 -6.96 9.64
C LEU A 161 -18.57 -7.90 9.72
N GLN A 162 -17.89 -7.95 10.87
CA GLN A 162 -16.76 -8.85 11.06
C GLN A 162 -17.19 -10.31 11.01
N VAL A 163 -16.39 -11.14 10.34
CA VAL A 163 -16.66 -12.57 10.18
C VAL A 163 -15.46 -13.38 10.66
N ARG A 164 -15.72 -14.37 11.50
CA ARG A 164 -14.74 -15.36 11.93
C ARG A 164 -14.95 -16.65 11.15
N ILE A 165 -14.02 -17.03 10.29
CA ILE A 165 -14.08 -18.30 9.56
C ILE A 165 -13.81 -19.44 10.54
N VAL A 166 -14.71 -20.41 10.57
CA VAL A 166 -14.65 -21.54 11.51
C VAL A 166 -14.51 -22.89 10.82
N CYS A 167 -14.86 -22.98 9.53
CA CYS A 167 -14.69 -24.19 8.74
C CYS A 167 -14.45 -23.84 7.27
N THR A 168 -13.49 -24.52 6.64
CA THR A 168 -13.08 -24.30 5.24
C THR A 168 -13.20 -25.56 4.38
N ASN A 169 -13.74 -26.63 4.91
CA ASN A 169 -13.93 -27.90 4.21
C ASN A 169 -15.32 -28.49 4.48
N TYR A 170 -16.28 -27.63 4.72
CA TYR A 170 -17.66 -28.02 4.92
C TYR A 170 -18.21 -28.68 3.63
N LYS A 171 -18.95 -29.74 3.79
CA LYS A 171 -19.60 -30.46 2.70
C LYS A 171 -21.11 -30.39 2.85
N GLY A 172 -21.67 -29.20 2.61
CA GLY A 172 -23.10 -28.96 2.59
C GLY A 172 -23.74 -29.46 1.31
N GLU A 173 -25.06 -29.63 1.33
CA GLU A 173 -25.86 -30.04 0.16
C GLU A 173 -25.85 -28.98 -0.97
N THR A 174 -25.54 -27.71 -0.62
CA THR A 174 -25.63 -26.54 -1.49
C THR A 174 -24.32 -26.20 -2.22
N GLY A 175 -23.26 -26.99 -2.01
CA GLY A 175 -21.93 -26.70 -2.56
C GLY A 175 -21.14 -25.63 -1.81
N HIS A 176 -21.66 -25.13 -0.68
CA HIS A 176 -20.93 -24.24 0.20
C HIS A 176 -19.83 -25.02 0.92
N SER A 177 -18.65 -24.43 1.04
CA SER A 177 -17.46 -25.06 1.63
C SER A 177 -16.94 -24.30 2.83
N VAL A 178 -17.36 -23.05 3.02
CA VAL A 178 -16.89 -22.15 4.09
C VAL A 178 -18.03 -21.87 5.07
N ILE A 179 -17.74 -21.98 6.36
CA ILE A 179 -18.66 -21.53 7.42
C ILE A 179 -18.01 -20.36 8.15
N GLY A 180 -18.74 -19.24 8.18
CA GLY A 180 -18.38 -18.05 8.94
C GLY A 180 -19.37 -17.77 10.07
N LEU A 181 -18.87 -17.16 11.13
CA LEU A 181 -19.67 -16.60 12.22
C LEU A 181 -19.66 -15.09 12.11
N ILE A 182 -20.82 -14.51 11.86
CA ILE A 182 -21.02 -13.05 11.80
C ILE A 182 -21.37 -12.58 13.20
N GLN A 183 -20.63 -11.63 13.73
CA GLN A 183 -20.96 -11.01 15.01
C GLN A 183 -22.03 -9.93 14.80
N ASN A 184 -23.17 -10.11 15.44
CA ASN A 184 -24.20 -9.08 15.52
C ASN A 184 -23.84 -8.11 16.65
N GLU A 185 -23.46 -6.88 16.30
CA GLU A 185 -23.00 -5.87 17.25
C GLU A 185 -24.09 -5.44 18.25
N GLU A 186 -25.36 -5.43 17.85
CA GLU A 186 -26.48 -5.00 18.71
C GLU A 186 -26.80 -6.04 19.80
N THR A 187 -26.70 -7.32 19.43
CA THR A 187 -27.14 -8.41 20.36
C THR A 187 -25.96 -9.15 20.98
N GLY A 188 -24.73 -8.96 20.47
CA GLY A 188 -23.55 -9.73 20.83
C GLY A 188 -23.62 -11.21 20.45
N LYS A 189 -24.63 -11.63 19.67
CA LYS A 189 -24.82 -13.02 19.24
C LYS A 189 -24.11 -13.26 17.92
N GLU A 190 -23.54 -14.45 17.77
CA GLU A 190 -22.99 -14.91 16.50
C GLU A 190 -24.08 -15.59 15.65
N ILE A 191 -24.10 -15.27 14.37
CA ILE A 191 -24.96 -15.88 13.35
C ILE A 191 -24.09 -16.77 12.49
N VAL A 192 -24.46 -18.04 12.36
CA VAL A 192 -23.78 -18.99 11.46
C VAL A 192 -24.24 -18.75 10.03
N GLN A 193 -23.28 -18.61 9.13
CA GLN A 193 -23.53 -18.42 7.70
C GLN A 193 -22.62 -19.31 6.86
N GLU A 194 -23.16 -19.89 5.79
CA GLU A 194 -22.45 -20.72 4.84
C GLU A 194 -22.12 -19.92 3.58
N TYR A 195 -20.92 -20.14 3.02
CA TYR A 195 -20.41 -19.43 1.85
C TYR A 195 -19.73 -20.37 0.85
N MET A 196 -19.68 -19.94 -0.41
CA MET A 196 -18.89 -20.56 -1.46
C MET A 196 -17.39 -20.29 -1.23
N ASP A 197 -16.53 -20.99 -1.99
CA ASP A 197 -15.04 -20.82 -1.94
C ASP A 197 -14.57 -19.39 -2.27
N ASP A 198 -15.36 -18.67 -3.06
CA ASP A 198 -15.10 -17.28 -3.44
C ASP A 198 -15.74 -16.25 -2.47
N GLY A 199 -16.29 -16.71 -1.34
CA GLY A 199 -16.96 -15.88 -0.34
C GLY A 199 -18.37 -15.43 -0.73
N SER A 200 -18.92 -15.88 -1.86
CA SER A 200 -20.29 -15.56 -2.23
C SER A 200 -21.28 -16.30 -1.34
N LEU A 201 -22.34 -15.59 -0.94
CA LEU A 201 -23.46 -16.19 -0.22
C LEU A 201 -24.36 -16.99 -1.17
N MET A 202 -24.52 -16.51 -2.40
CA MET A 202 -25.44 -17.06 -3.38
C MET A 202 -24.69 -17.84 -4.46
N SER A 203 -25.07 -19.11 -4.69
CA SER A 203 -24.45 -19.96 -5.73
C SER A 203 -24.76 -19.53 -7.18
N ASN A 204 -25.67 -18.59 -7.37
CA ASN A 204 -26.09 -18.10 -8.69
C ASN A 204 -25.34 -16.85 -9.16
N GLY A 205 -24.29 -16.43 -8.43
CA GLY A 205 -23.49 -15.26 -8.79
C GLY A 205 -24.16 -13.90 -8.52
N LEU A 206 -25.32 -13.87 -7.84
CA LEU A 206 -25.91 -12.62 -7.39
C LEU A 206 -25.13 -12.08 -6.21
N GLU A 207 -24.86 -10.78 -6.24
CA GLU A 207 -24.21 -10.09 -5.13
C GLU A 207 -25.12 -9.99 -3.91
N SER A 208 -24.53 -10.14 -2.73
CA SER A 208 -25.18 -10.00 -1.44
C SER A 208 -24.40 -9.06 -0.53
N ASP A 209 -25.11 -8.33 0.33
CA ASP A 209 -24.49 -7.53 1.38
C ASP A 209 -23.71 -8.38 2.39
N LEU A 210 -23.96 -9.69 2.40
CA LEU A 210 -23.26 -10.65 3.25
C LEU A 210 -22.12 -11.38 2.53
N ASP A 211 -21.81 -11.09 1.26
CA ASP A 211 -20.63 -11.63 0.58
C ASP A 211 -19.34 -11.25 1.32
N LEU A 212 -18.40 -12.18 1.36
CA LEU A 212 -17.16 -12.03 2.12
C LEU A 212 -16.10 -11.23 1.37
N PHE A 213 -15.40 -10.39 2.12
CA PHE A 213 -14.23 -9.64 1.71
C PHE A 213 -13.09 -9.83 2.71
N THR A 214 -11.87 -9.58 2.24
CA THR A 214 -10.66 -9.69 3.05
C THR A 214 -9.86 -8.39 2.94
N GLU A 215 -9.35 -7.90 4.07
CA GLU A 215 -8.35 -6.82 4.10
C GLU A 215 -6.98 -7.40 3.75
N VAL A 216 -6.31 -6.82 2.77
CA VAL A 216 -4.99 -7.26 2.31
C VAL A 216 -4.04 -6.09 2.18
N THR A 217 -2.90 -6.17 2.86
CA THR A 217 -1.81 -5.21 2.65
C THR A 217 -0.88 -5.73 1.57
N PRO A 218 -0.76 -5.03 0.42
CA PRO A 218 0.15 -5.44 -0.63
C PRO A 218 1.58 -5.49 -0.12
N ARG A 219 2.25 -6.63 -0.29
CA ARG A 219 3.67 -6.77 0.07
C ARG A 219 4.57 -6.07 -0.95
N TYR A 220 4.19 -6.15 -2.21
CA TYR A 220 4.90 -5.54 -3.33
C TYR A 220 3.93 -4.71 -4.17
N LEU A 221 4.46 -3.75 -4.89
CA LEU A 221 3.70 -2.84 -5.75
C LEU A 221 4.08 -3.04 -7.21
N PRO A 222 3.21 -2.68 -8.14
CA PRO A 222 3.62 -2.55 -9.53
C PRO A 222 4.88 -1.72 -9.67
N ASP A 223 5.79 -2.19 -10.53
CA ASP A 223 7.12 -1.62 -10.79
C ASP A 223 8.17 -1.84 -9.67
N ASP A 224 7.82 -2.52 -8.57
CA ASP A 224 8.84 -3.03 -7.65
C ASP A 224 9.67 -4.12 -8.36
N ILE A 225 10.98 -4.15 -8.11
CA ILE A 225 11.82 -5.29 -8.45
C ILE A 225 11.96 -6.16 -7.22
N ILE A 226 11.71 -7.45 -7.39
CA ILE A 226 11.80 -8.45 -6.34
C ILE A 226 12.68 -9.62 -6.79
N VAL A 227 13.23 -10.35 -5.83
CA VAL A 227 14.17 -11.43 -6.09
C VAL A 227 13.67 -12.72 -5.44
N SER A 228 13.58 -13.79 -6.22
CA SER A 228 13.26 -15.11 -5.67
C SER A 228 14.43 -15.64 -4.87
N GLU A 229 14.20 -15.91 -3.59
CA GLU A 229 15.23 -16.48 -2.70
C GLU A 229 15.58 -17.93 -3.09
N LYS A 230 14.67 -18.65 -3.73
CA LYS A 230 14.86 -20.05 -4.13
C LYS A 230 15.57 -20.21 -5.46
N THR A 231 15.19 -19.40 -6.44
CA THR A 231 15.65 -19.55 -7.83
C THR A 231 16.61 -18.47 -8.28
N GLY A 232 16.62 -17.32 -7.61
CA GLY A 232 17.36 -16.12 -7.99
C GLY A 232 16.72 -15.32 -9.11
N TYR A 233 15.46 -15.61 -9.49
CA TYR A 233 14.75 -14.84 -10.50
C TYR A 233 14.61 -13.39 -10.06
N LEU A 234 14.84 -12.49 -11.00
CA LEU A 234 14.61 -11.06 -10.88
C LEU A 234 13.27 -10.74 -11.55
N VAL A 235 12.32 -10.24 -10.79
CA VAL A 235 10.94 -10.03 -11.26
C VAL A 235 10.56 -8.57 -11.13
N LEU A 236 10.12 -7.96 -12.21
CA LEU A 236 9.42 -6.68 -12.21
C LEU A 236 7.94 -6.94 -11.99
N VAL A 237 7.42 -6.46 -10.87
CA VAL A 237 6.04 -6.67 -10.44
C VAL A 237 5.07 -5.96 -11.39
N GLY A 238 4.07 -6.69 -11.85
CA GLY A 238 2.94 -6.22 -12.63
C GLY A 238 1.78 -5.72 -11.77
N GLU A 239 0.67 -5.45 -12.44
CA GLU A 239 -0.59 -5.18 -11.77
C GLU A 239 -1.26 -6.51 -11.44
N SER A 240 -1.78 -6.65 -10.24
CA SER A 240 -2.59 -7.79 -9.83
C SER A 240 -3.91 -7.29 -9.25
N GLU A 241 -5.00 -7.96 -9.58
CA GLU A 241 -6.31 -7.71 -8.96
C GLU A 241 -6.32 -8.15 -7.50
N ASP A 242 -5.55 -9.20 -7.18
CA ASP A 242 -5.38 -9.70 -5.81
C ASP A 242 -3.92 -9.52 -5.37
N PRO A 243 -3.64 -8.64 -4.39
CA PRO A 243 -2.27 -8.36 -3.93
C PRO A 243 -1.62 -9.54 -3.19
N ARG A 244 -2.32 -10.64 -2.97
CA ARG A 244 -1.78 -11.91 -2.47
C ARG A 244 -1.11 -12.74 -3.57
N ILE A 245 -1.21 -12.28 -4.82
CA ILE A 245 -0.53 -12.85 -5.98
C ILE A 245 0.36 -11.76 -6.58
N VAL A 246 1.61 -12.10 -6.88
CA VAL A 246 2.51 -11.27 -7.66
C VAL A 246 2.37 -11.66 -9.12
N GLU A 247 1.82 -10.78 -9.93
CA GLU A 247 1.90 -10.90 -11.38
C GLU A 247 3.18 -10.22 -11.85
N SER A 248 3.90 -10.85 -12.78
CA SER A 248 5.12 -10.27 -13.34
C SER A 248 4.83 -9.54 -14.64
N LYS A 249 5.40 -8.35 -14.80
CA LYS A 249 5.56 -7.75 -16.13
C LYS A 249 6.72 -8.40 -16.89
N ILE A 250 7.77 -8.74 -16.14
CA ILE A 250 8.98 -9.36 -16.64
C ILE A 250 9.57 -10.19 -15.52
N ALA A 251 9.95 -11.43 -15.80
CA ALA A 251 10.76 -12.24 -14.92
C ALA A 251 12.00 -12.72 -15.67
N ILE A 252 13.18 -12.49 -15.11
CA ILE A 252 14.46 -12.86 -15.71
C ILE A 252 15.09 -13.95 -14.89
N ASN A 253 15.42 -15.06 -15.53
CA ASN A 253 16.29 -16.07 -14.94
C ASN A 253 17.76 -15.70 -15.21
N PRO A 254 18.56 -15.33 -14.19
CA PRO A 254 19.96 -15.03 -14.40
C PRO A 254 20.80 -16.20 -14.91
N LYS A 255 20.33 -17.42 -14.77
CA LYS A 255 21.02 -18.65 -15.21
C LYS A 255 20.74 -18.96 -16.66
N ASP A 256 19.50 -18.75 -17.09
CA ASP A 256 19.05 -18.98 -18.46
C ASP A 256 18.44 -17.67 -19.01
N LEU A 257 19.25 -16.93 -19.77
CA LEU A 257 18.84 -15.65 -20.36
C LEU A 257 17.91 -15.81 -21.58
N SER A 258 17.64 -17.03 -22.03
CA SER A 258 16.81 -17.26 -23.22
C SER A 258 15.31 -17.06 -22.96
N GLU A 259 14.87 -17.03 -21.69
CA GLU A 259 13.47 -16.92 -21.32
C GLU A 259 13.20 -15.67 -20.49
N ILE A 260 12.25 -14.84 -20.96
CA ILE A 260 11.54 -13.86 -20.18
C ILE A 260 10.18 -14.49 -19.91
N ILE A 261 9.89 -14.75 -18.65
CA ILE A 261 8.67 -15.43 -18.21
C ILE A 261 7.70 -14.38 -17.70
N GLU A 262 6.49 -14.32 -18.27
CA GLU A 262 5.36 -13.66 -17.65
C GLU A 262 4.57 -14.72 -16.87
N ASP A 263 4.52 -14.62 -15.54
CA ASP A 263 3.90 -15.62 -14.68
C ASP A 263 3.36 -15.00 -13.37
N SER A 264 2.62 -15.80 -12.62
CA SER A 264 2.05 -15.43 -11.33
C SER A 264 2.77 -16.17 -10.20
N PHE A 265 3.14 -15.45 -9.15
CA PHE A 265 3.95 -15.98 -8.06
C PHE A 265 3.33 -15.70 -6.69
N SER A 266 3.68 -16.53 -5.71
CA SER A 266 3.38 -16.24 -4.30
C SER A 266 4.33 -15.18 -3.74
N PRO A 267 3.85 -14.10 -3.14
CA PRO A 267 4.70 -13.06 -2.56
C PRO A 267 5.68 -13.57 -1.50
N SER A 268 5.37 -14.70 -0.85
CA SER A 268 6.21 -15.27 0.21
C SER A 268 7.56 -15.79 -0.28
N ASP A 269 7.68 -16.10 -1.57
CA ASP A 269 8.89 -16.69 -2.16
C ASP A 269 9.93 -15.63 -2.57
N PHE A 270 9.62 -14.36 -2.32
CA PHE A 270 10.44 -13.23 -2.77
C PHE A 270 10.83 -12.31 -1.63
N ARG A 271 11.95 -11.62 -1.83
CA ARG A 271 12.37 -10.46 -1.05
C ARG A 271 12.39 -9.20 -1.93
N PRO A 272 12.29 -7.99 -1.35
CA PRO A 272 12.54 -6.75 -2.08
C PRO A 272 13.96 -6.76 -2.67
N ALA A 273 14.12 -6.15 -3.85
CA ALA A 273 15.42 -5.96 -4.45
C ALA A 273 16.28 -4.97 -3.65
N GLU A 274 17.56 -5.29 -3.51
CA GLU A 274 18.59 -4.40 -3.01
C GLU A 274 19.25 -3.66 -4.18
N LYS A 275 20.12 -2.69 -3.88
CA LYS A 275 20.80 -1.91 -4.93
C LYS A 275 21.48 -2.77 -5.98
N GLN A 276 22.14 -3.85 -5.56
CA GLN A 276 22.83 -4.75 -6.48
C GLN A 276 21.86 -5.48 -7.42
N ASP A 277 20.68 -5.84 -6.92
CA ASP A 277 19.66 -6.55 -7.72
C ASP A 277 19.09 -5.63 -8.83
N TYR A 278 18.95 -4.32 -8.58
CA TYR A 278 18.57 -3.35 -9.62
C TYR A 278 19.62 -3.27 -10.70
N ASP A 279 20.91 -3.19 -10.31
CA ASP A 279 22.02 -3.17 -11.25
C ASP A 279 22.09 -4.49 -12.05
N ASP A 280 21.76 -5.61 -11.42
CA ASP A 280 21.69 -6.94 -12.06
C ASP A 280 20.52 -7.02 -13.04
N PHE A 281 19.36 -6.53 -12.65
CA PHE A 281 18.17 -6.50 -13.51
C PHE A 281 18.43 -5.72 -14.80
N ASP A 282 18.97 -4.50 -14.69
CA ASP A 282 19.32 -3.68 -15.85
C ASP A 282 20.39 -4.34 -16.72
N TYR A 283 21.38 -4.97 -16.09
CA TYR A 283 22.44 -5.69 -16.79
C TYR A 283 21.88 -6.86 -17.61
N TYR A 284 21.03 -7.71 -17.03
CA TYR A 284 20.46 -8.84 -17.75
C TYR A 284 19.47 -8.41 -18.83
N LEU A 285 18.68 -7.37 -18.61
CA LEU A 285 17.85 -6.79 -19.67
C LEU A 285 18.71 -6.31 -20.86
N ALA A 286 19.82 -5.63 -20.58
CA ALA A 286 20.71 -5.15 -21.64
C ALA A 286 21.34 -6.31 -22.44
N LEU A 287 21.70 -7.42 -21.78
CA LEU A 287 22.17 -8.62 -22.48
C LEU A 287 21.12 -9.23 -23.42
N LEU A 288 19.84 -9.04 -23.10
CA LEU A 288 18.71 -9.44 -23.96
C LEU A 288 18.36 -8.39 -25.03
N GLY A 289 19.12 -7.30 -25.14
CA GLY A 289 18.80 -6.19 -26.04
C GLY A 289 17.59 -5.38 -25.62
N LEU A 290 17.28 -5.37 -24.32
CA LEU A 290 16.10 -4.75 -23.75
C LEU A 290 16.47 -3.73 -22.67
N LYS A 291 15.56 -2.79 -22.45
CA LYS A 291 15.61 -1.82 -21.35
C LYS A 291 14.20 -1.61 -20.81
N TRP A 292 14.08 -1.54 -19.51
CA TRP A 292 12.84 -1.11 -18.88
C TRP A 292 12.70 0.42 -18.92
N ASP A 293 11.61 0.90 -19.50
CA ASP A 293 11.23 2.32 -19.45
C ASP A 293 10.12 2.52 -18.42
N ALA A 294 10.50 2.98 -17.23
CA ALA A 294 9.57 3.19 -16.14
C ALA A 294 8.55 4.32 -16.43
N GLN A 295 8.86 5.27 -17.32
CA GLN A 295 7.93 6.35 -17.67
C GLN A 295 6.82 5.85 -18.58
N GLU A 296 7.15 4.98 -19.53
CA GLU A 296 6.19 4.39 -20.45
C GLU A 296 5.59 3.06 -19.95
N GLY A 297 6.14 2.50 -18.87
CA GLY A 297 5.69 1.24 -18.28
C GLY A 297 5.87 0.02 -19.20
N ARG A 298 6.87 0.07 -20.09
CA ARG A 298 7.13 -0.99 -21.08
C ARG A 298 8.61 -1.28 -21.33
N LEU A 299 8.87 -2.47 -21.87
CA LEU A 299 10.17 -2.82 -22.41
C LEU A 299 10.42 -2.11 -23.74
N LYS A 300 11.62 -1.57 -23.88
CA LYS A 300 12.13 -1.02 -25.14
C LYS A 300 13.25 -1.89 -25.66
N GLN A 301 13.26 -2.13 -26.97
CA GLN A 301 14.44 -2.69 -27.62
C GLN A 301 15.55 -1.66 -27.65
N ILE A 302 16.76 -2.11 -27.32
CA ILE A 302 17.98 -1.32 -27.41
C ILE A 302 19.04 -2.11 -28.17
N THR A 303 20.06 -1.42 -28.68
CA THR A 303 21.27 -2.05 -29.20
C THR A 303 22.39 -1.77 -28.20
N PRO A 304 22.62 -2.65 -27.21
CA PRO A 304 23.66 -2.41 -26.22
C PRO A 304 25.05 -2.55 -26.85
N GLU A 305 25.99 -1.73 -26.42
CA GLU A 305 27.39 -1.90 -26.76
C GLU A 305 27.96 -3.06 -25.94
N LEU A 306 27.97 -4.24 -26.51
CA LEU A 306 28.48 -5.47 -25.90
C LEU A 306 29.83 -5.84 -26.47
N ASP A 307 30.79 -6.11 -25.58
CA ASP A 307 32.10 -6.66 -25.99
C ASP A 307 32.05 -8.18 -25.87
N PHE A 308 32.36 -8.88 -26.94
CA PHE A 308 32.42 -10.33 -26.98
C PHE A 308 33.85 -10.82 -27.06
N THR A 309 34.22 -11.73 -26.16
CA THR A 309 35.53 -12.38 -26.16
C THR A 309 35.33 -13.89 -26.19
N PRO A 310 35.85 -14.61 -27.20
CA PRO A 310 35.78 -16.07 -27.25
C PRO A 310 36.57 -16.70 -26.09
N THR A 311 36.03 -17.76 -25.53
CA THR A 311 36.67 -18.56 -24.47
C THR A 311 36.85 -20.01 -24.95
N LYS A 312 37.43 -20.86 -24.10
CA LYS A 312 37.58 -22.30 -24.45
C LYS A 312 36.27 -23.06 -24.52
N THR A 313 35.22 -22.57 -23.86
CA THR A 313 33.92 -23.26 -23.65
C THR A 313 32.74 -22.48 -24.17
N GLY A 314 32.94 -21.33 -24.83
CA GLY A 314 31.90 -20.46 -25.32
C GLY A 314 32.38 -19.00 -25.45
N TRP A 315 31.58 -18.07 -24.94
CA TRP A 315 31.79 -16.64 -25.09
C TRP A 315 31.73 -15.91 -23.76
N LYS A 316 32.57 -14.91 -23.61
CA LYS A 316 32.49 -13.93 -22.54
C LYS A 316 31.90 -12.65 -23.08
N VAL A 317 30.72 -12.27 -22.59
CA VAL A 317 30.07 -11.01 -22.93
C VAL A 317 30.30 -10.00 -21.80
N THR A 318 30.67 -8.78 -22.18
CA THR A 318 30.94 -7.68 -21.25
C THR A 318 30.02 -6.51 -21.56
N TYR A 319 29.37 -5.96 -20.53
CA TYR A 319 28.56 -4.77 -20.61
C TYR A 319 28.82 -3.90 -19.38
N HIS A 320 29.23 -2.65 -19.58
CA HIS A 320 29.61 -1.71 -18.50
C HIS A 320 30.57 -2.30 -17.45
N GLY A 321 31.58 -3.07 -17.93
CA GLY A 321 32.58 -3.68 -17.05
C GLY A 321 32.15 -4.93 -16.31
N ARG A 322 30.90 -5.33 -16.42
CA ARG A 322 30.36 -6.60 -15.90
C ARG A 322 30.46 -7.68 -16.98
N THR A 323 30.73 -8.90 -16.56
CA THR A 323 30.94 -9.98 -17.52
C THR A 323 30.08 -11.20 -17.18
N LYS A 324 29.56 -11.87 -18.21
CA LYS A 324 28.91 -13.17 -18.12
C LYS A 324 29.55 -14.13 -19.13
N GLU A 325 29.72 -15.36 -18.72
CA GLU A 325 30.10 -16.45 -19.63
C GLU A 325 28.83 -17.08 -20.22
N LEU A 326 28.85 -17.27 -21.53
CA LEU A 326 27.80 -17.91 -22.29
C LEU A 326 28.37 -19.14 -22.97
N THR A 327 27.60 -20.22 -23.04
CA THR A 327 27.90 -21.34 -23.91
C THR A 327 27.73 -20.92 -25.38
N ASP A 328 28.32 -21.67 -26.30
CA ASP A 328 28.12 -21.44 -27.74
C ASP A 328 26.65 -21.50 -28.15
N LYS A 329 25.88 -22.33 -27.48
CA LYS A 329 24.44 -22.45 -27.71
C LYS A 329 23.70 -21.17 -27.30
N GLU A 330 23.92 -20.68 -26.09
CA GLU A 330 23.30 -19.45 -25.57
C GLU A 330 23.70 -18.25 -26.42
N TYR A 331 24.98 -18.13 -26.80
CA TYR A 331 25.44 -17.06 -27.68
C TYR A 331 24.68 -17.04 -29.01
N LYS A 332 24.55 -18.21 -29.67
CA LYS A 332 23.82 -18.34 -30.94
C LYS A 332 22.35 -18.02 -30.80
N GLU A 333 21.73 -18.48 -29.71
CA GLU A 333 20.31 -18.22 -29.46
C GLU A 333 20.03 -16.75 -29.21
N LEU A 334 20.93 -16.03 -28.55
CA LEU A 334 20.75 -14.63 -28.17
C LEU A 334 21.18 -13.65 -29.29
N TYR A 335 22.28 -13.93 -30.02
CA TYR A 335 22.93 -12.92 -30.88
C TYR A 335 23.07 -13.33 -32.35
N GLU A 336 22.90 -14.59 -32.70
CA GLU A 336 22.99 -15.03 -34.10
C GLU A 336 21.60 -15.29 -34.75
N LYS A 337 20.52 -15.05 -34.03
CA LYS A 337 19.15 -15.08 -34.58
C LYS A 337 18.85 -13.73 -35.26
N SER A 338 19.43 -13.45 -36.38
CA SER A 338 19.08 -12.31 -37.23
C SER A 338 18.77 -12.77 -38.66
#